data_081043a030a9146880ef7805e4a9e491
#
_entry.id   081043a030a9146880ef7805e4a9e491
#
_cell.length_a   1.000
_cell.length_b   1.000
_cell.length_c   1.000
_cell.angle_alpha   90.00
_cell.angle_beta   90.00
_cell.angle_gamma   90.00
#
_symmetry.space_group_name_H-M   'P 1'
#
loop_
_entity.id
_entity.type
_entity.pdbx_description
1 polymer ?
#
loop_
_entity_poly.entity_id
_entity_poly.type
_entity_poly.pdbx_seq_one_letter_code
_entity_poly.pdbx_strand_id
1 'polypeptide(L)' 'MEMKEFIEYFADQFDDTPVDTLTPETVFHDLDEYSSIVALSIIAMIDEEYGVTLTGNEMKAAVTIQDLFNTVQAKLA' A
#
# COMPACT_ATOMS: atom_id res chain seq x y z
N MET A 1 -6.16 -6.88 -10.94
CA MET A 1 -5.40 -6.71 -9.69
C MET A 1 -6.20 -7.32 -8.55
N GLU A 2 -5.59 -8.17 -7.75
CA GLU A 2 -6.25 -8.88 -6.67
C GLU A 2 -5.91 -8.24 -5.32
N MET A 3 -6.91 -8.04 -4.46
CA MET A 3 -6.70 -7.44 -3.14
C MET A 3 -5.77 -8.30 -2.27
N LYS A 4 -5.93 -9.62 -2.28
CA LYS A 4 -5.08 -10.52 -1.50
C LYS A 4 -3.61 -10.36 -1.88
N GLU A 5 -3.31 -10.34 -3.16
CA GLU A 5 -1.95 -10.15 -3.67
C GLU A 5 -1.42 -8.78 -3.30
N PHE A 6 -2.25 -7.74 -3.43
CA PHE A 6 -1.86 -6.38 -3.08
C PHE A 6 -1.47 -6.29 -1.59
N ILE A 7 -2.26 -6.91 -0.73
CA ILE A 7 -1.98 -6.92 0.71
C ILE A 7 -0.69 -7.67 1.01
N GLU A 8 -0.43 -8.77 0.29
CA GLU A 8 0.81 -9.53 0.47
C GLU A 8 2.04 -8.69 0.09
N TYR A 9 1.99 -8.00 -1.04
CA TYR A 9 3.07 -7.10 -1.45
C TYR A 9 3.21 -5.93 -0.47
N PHE A 10 2.08 -5.42 0.02
CA PHE A 10 2.09 -4.34 0.99
C PHE A 10 2.78 -4.78 2.28
N ALA A 11 2.45 -5.97 2.77
CA ALA A 11 3.04 -6.51 4.01
C ALA A 11 4.55 -6.72 3.88
N ASP A 12 5.03 -7.04 2.68
CA ASP A 12 6.46 -7.25 2.44
C ASP A 12 7.30 -5.99 2.69
N GLN A 13 6.65 -4.82 2.74
CA GLN A 13 7.35 -3.56 3.00
C GLN A 13 7.56 -3.32 4.50
N PHE A 14 7.03 -4.18 5.34
CA PHE A 14 7.13 -4.09 6.78
C PHE A 14 7.95 -5.26 7.31
N ASP A 15 8.72 -5.02 8.39
CA ASP A 15 9.58 -6.07 8.97
C ASP A 15 8.81 -6.99 9.91
N ASP A 16 7.95 -6.43 10.74
CA ASP A 16 7.31 -7.16 11.85
C ASP A 16 5.77 -7.10 11.82
N THR A 17 5.17 -6.58 10.75
CA THR A 17 3.71 -6.53 10.63
C THR A 17 3.24 -7.77 9.87
N PRO A 18 2.58 -8.73 10.55
CA PRO A 18 2.12 -9.95 9.87
C PRO A 18 1.04 -9.64 8.83
N VAL A 19 1.08 -10.35 7.71
CA VAL A 19 0.15 -10.13 6.61
C VAL A 19 -1.30 -10.39 7.04
N ASP A 20 -1.52 -11.34 7.92
CA ASP A 20 -2.87 -11.71 8.37
C ASP A 20 -3.49 -10.69 9.34
N THR A 21 -2.73 -9.69 9.77
CA THR A 21 -3.27 -8.57 10.56
C THR A 21 -3.73 -7.43 9.67
N LEU A 22 -3.46 -7.49 8.36
CA LEU A 22 -3.82 -6.44 7.42
C LEU A 22 -5.10 -6.80 6.68
N THR A 23 -6.00 -5.83 6.60
CA THR A 23 -7.28 -5.98 5.89
C THR A 23 -7.47 -4.76 4.99
N PRO A 24 -8.42 -4.81 4.04
CA PRO A 24 -8.71 -3.63 3.22
C PRO A 24 -9.07 -2.40 4.06
N GLU A 25 -9.64 -2.60 5.25
CA GLU A 25 -10.07 -1.51 6.13
C GLU A 25 -8.96 -0.99 7.04
N THR A 26 -7.77 -1.61 7.01
CA THR A 26 -6.65 -1.18 7.84
C THR A 26 -6.25 0.26 7.50
N VAL A 27 -6.21 1.11 8.53
CA VAL A 27 -5.70 2.49 8.41
C VAL A 27 -4.19 2.40 8.53
N PHE A 28 -3.51 2.30 7.39
CA PHE A 28 -2.08 1.95 7.39
C PHE A 28 -1.18 3.04 7.97
N HIS A 29 -1.63 4.30 7.97
CA HIS A 29 -0.87 5.38 8.60
C HIS A 29 -0.74 5.21 10.10
N ASP A 30 -1.62 4.43 10.73
CA ASP A 30 -1.61 4.17 12.16
C ASP A 30 -0.75 2.97 12.56
N LEU A 31 -0.23 2.23 11.60
CA LEU A 31 0.65 1.10 11.90
C LEU A 31 1.95 1.59 12.51
N ASP A 32 2.41 0.90 13.57
CA ASP A 32 3.61 1.30 14.31
C ASP A 32 4.84 1.41 13.41
N GLU A 33 4.95 0.51 12.44
CA GLU A 33 6.09 0.48 11.53
C GLU A 33 6.00 1.48 10.38
N TYR A 34 4.83 2.09 10.19
CA TYR A 34 4.64 3.01 9.06
C TYR A 34 5.49 4.27 9.27
N SER A 35 6.22 4.65 8.23
CA SER A 35 7.11 5.82 8.25
C SER A 35 7.23 6.33 6.82
N SER A 36 7.89 7.49 6.64
CA SER A 36 8.15 7.99 5.29
C SER A 36 9.00 7.03 4.47
N ILE A 37 9.91 6.30 5.11
CA ILE A 37 10.74 5.32 4.43
C ILE A 37 9.88 4.15 3.93
N VAL A 38 8.98 3.65 4.79
CA VAL A 38 8.06 2.58 4.39
C VAL A 38 7.12 3.07 3.30
N ALA A 39 6.65 4.32 3.39
CA ALA A 39 5.80 4.90 2.33
C ALA A 39 6.52 4.89 0.98
N LEU A 40 7.79 5.26 0.95
CA LEU A 40 8.59 5.22 -0.27
C LEU A 40 8.74 3.79 -0.79
N SER A 41 8.94 2.83 0.11
CA SER A 41 9.02 1.41 -0.27
C SER A 41 7.71 0.92 -0.90
N ILE A 42 6.57 1.35 -0.36
CA ILE A 42 5.27 1.00 -0.92
C ILE A 42 5.10 1.59 -2.31
N ILE A 43 5.47 2.85 -2.49
CA ILE A 43 5.42 3.51 -3.79
C ILE A 43 6.30 2.76 -4.80
N ALA A 44 7.51 2.38 -4.40
CA ALA A 44 8.43 1.62 -5.26
C ALA A 44 7.87 0.24 -5.59
N MET A 45 7.25 -0.43 -4.63
CA MET A 45 6.63 -1.73 -4.84
C MET A 45 5.51 -1.65 -5.87
N ILE A 46 4.65 -0.64 -5.76
CA ILE A 46 3.52 -0.46 -6.67
C ILE A 46 4.02 -0.21 -8.09
N ASP A 47 5.08 0.58 -8.24
CA ASP A 47 5.69 0.81 -9.55
C ASP A 47 6.27 -0.50 -10.12
N GLU A 48 6.97 -1.25 -9.29
CA GLU A 48 7.63 -2.49 -9.72
C GLU A 48 6.62 -3.59 -10.08
N GLU A 49 5.59 -3.79 -9.25
CA GLU A 49 4.66 -4.90 -9.42
C GLU A 49 3.50 -4.58 -10.36
N TYR A 50 3.10 -3.33 -10.45
CA TYR A 50 1.91 -2.94 -11.22
C TYR A 50 2.20 -1.92 -12.33
N GLY A 51 3.42 -1.37 -12.39
CA GLY A 51 3.77 -0.37 -13.38
C GLY A 51 3.04 0.95 -13.20
N VAL A 52 2.62 1.26 -11.98
CA VAL A 52 1.86 2.47 -11.66
C VAL A 52 2.73 3.40 -10.83
N THR A 53 2.81 4.66 -11.24
CA THR A 53 3.51 5.69 -10.47
C THR A 53 2.55 6.36 -9.52
N LEU A 54 2.79 6.17 -8.22
CA LEU A 54 1.99 6.79 -7.17
C LEU A 54 2.76 7.98 -6.61
N THR A 55 2.07 9.11 -6.42
CA THR A 55 2.69 10.30 -5.86
C THR A 55 2.64 10.30 -4.33
N GLY A 56 3.51 11.11 -3.70
CA GLY A 56 3.47 11.28 -2.25
C GLY A 56 2.13 11.83 -1.76
N ASN A 57 1.52 12.72 -2.55
CA ASN A 57 0.21 13.28 -2.19
C ASN A 57 -0.89 12.21 -2.23
N GLU A 58 -0.82 11.30 -3.19
CA GLU A 58 -1.78 10.18 -3.27
C GLU A 58 -1.62 9.24 -2.08
N MET A 59 -0.37 8.98 -1.66
CA MET A 59 -0.11 8.19 -0.46
C MET A 59 -0.71 8.84 0.79
N LYS A 60 -0.58 10.16 0.91
CA LYS A 60 -1.12 10.90 2.06
C LYS A 60 -2.64 10.94 2.04
N ALA A 61 -3.25 11.01 0.87
CA ALA A 61 -4.70 11.10 0.73
C ALA A 61 -5.40 9.78 1.04
N ALA A 62 -4.74 8.66 0.78
CA ALA A 62 -5.31 7.34 1.07
C ALA A 62 -5.31 7.10 2.58
N VAL A 63 -6.44 6.69 3.12
CA VAL A 63 -6.59 6.41 4.55
C VAL A 63 -6.42 4.92 4.82
N THR A 64 -7.09 4.09 4.05
CA THR A 64 -7.07 2.63 4.22
C THR A 64 -6.32 1.97 3.07
N ILE A 65 -5.99 0.69 3.26
CA ILE A 65 -5.39 -0.10 2.18
C ILE A 65 -6.35 -0.16 0.99
N GLN A 66 -7.66 -0.24 1.26
CA GLN A 66 -8.68 -0.21 0.20
C GLN A 66 -8.60 1.07 -0.63
N ASP A 67 -8.42 2.22 0.04
CA ASP A 67 -8.28 3.50 -0.66
C ASP A 67 -7.07 3.50 -1.59
N LEU A 68 -5.96 2.97 -1.10
CA LEU A 68 -4.74 2.88 -1.89
C LEU A 68 -4.92 1.94 -3.08
N PHE A 69 -5.54 0.79 -2.83
CA PHE A 69 -5.88 -0.18 -3.88
C PHE A 69 -6.73 0.48 -4.96
N ASN A 70 -7.75 1.22 -4.56
CA ASN A 70 -8.65 1.90 -5.51
C ASN A 70 -7.91 2.91 -6.38
N THR A 71 -6.98 3.65 -5.78
CA THR A 71 -6.18 4.64 -6.51
C THR A 71 -5.30 3.96 -7.56
N VAL A 72 -4.65 2.85 -7.18
CA VAL A 72 -3.80 2.10 -8.09
C VAL A 72 -4.64 1.49 -9.22
N GLN A 73 -5.78 0.91 -8.86
CA GLN A 73 -6.66 0.28 -9.84
C GLN A 73 -7.20 1.29 -10.87
N ALA A 74 -7.52 2.51 -10.42
CA ALA A 74 -7.97 3.58 -11.31
C ALA A 74 -6.89 3.94 -12.33
N LYS A 75 -5.63 3.89 -11.93
CA LYS A 75 -4.50 4.18 -12.84
C LYS A 75 -4.22 3.05 -13.82
N LEU A 76 -4.64 1.83 -13.50
CA LEU A 76 -4.49 0.68 -14.39
C LEU A 76 -5.60 0.62 -15.44
N ALA A 77 -6.71 1.28 -15.19
CA ALA A 77 -7.88 1.26 -16.09
C ALA A 77 -7.65 2.04 -17.38
#